data_08b5abbcb26cd999bc49421b16c79726
#
_entry.id   08b5abbcb26cd999bc49421b16c79726
#
_cell.length_a   1.000
_cell.length_b   1.000
_cell.length_c   1.000
_cell.angle_alpha   90.00
_cell.angle_beta   90.00
_cell.angle_gamma   90.00
#
_symmetry.space_group_name_H-M   'P 1'
#
loop_
_entity.id
_entity.type
_entity.pdbx_description
1 polymer ?
#
loop_
_entity_poly.entity_id
_entity_poly.type
_entity_poly.pdbx_seq_one_letter_code
_entity_poly.pdbx_strand_id
1 'polypeptide(L)'
;MTNGARVRGCEGAIALALVVLLASTAFGQPVKGLTAAPQLVRAYSAIFDARFEDMPGLLAQMCPPIPVAACDVIDALSIWWQIQIDPRSTSRDALFQSRVEAAISAAEAWTTREPERAEAWFYLGGAYGVRVQWRVLRGERLAAARDGKRIKEALERALALDPGLQDAYFGIGLYHYYADIAPTAAKMLRWLLFLPGGDRVQGMQEMLRARDNGQVLRSEADYQLHVIDLWYEKRPERALELLAGLHQRHPGNPHFMQLTAEVEDVYLHELGRSLGTSQALLDAARSRRVANASMAEAVARLGIALQLDRFFETDAAVQHLRAVIAAKPTAPYGAVAQAQLQLGLALDRLGSRSEATAAYRAALAGTTAADPLRIGARASAGLKTAPNATSAKAYRLSIAGWRALERGAVDEAARALTESLSLRPGDLVTQYRQARLLMAQRNDAAAIRLLDTVMSGGAAVPPSVYAAACVDAARLHEEQGSRARAIELYQAVSTVVGAERATTDAAQRALARLNNATRAR
;
A
#
# COMPACT_ATOMS: atom_id res chain seq x y z
N MET A 1 -55.70 -46.85 82.35
CA MET A 1 -54.44 -47.26 82.97
C MET A 1 -53.43 -47.37 81.88
N THR A 2 -52.58 -46.48 81.91
CA THR A 2 -51.13 -46.43 81.86
C THR A 2 -50.50 -46.32 80.47
N ASN A 3 -49.96 -45.14 80.29
CA ASN A 3 -48.55 -44.79 79.99
C ASN A 3 -48.12 -45.10 78.51
N GLY A 4 -47.74 -44.22 77.68
CA GLY A 4 -46.96 -42.99 77.88
C GLY A 4 -45.47 -43.21 77.62
N ALA A 5 -44.92 -42.96 76.47
CA ALA A 5 -43.51 -42.56 76.31
C ALA A 5 -43.27 -41.86 75.00
N ARG A 6 -42.93 -40.61 75.11
CA ARG A 6 -42.41 -39.77 73.99
C ARG A 6 -41.01 -40.23 73.61
N VAL A 7 -40.72 -40.29 72.34
CA VAL A 7 -39.35 -40.13 71.80
C VAL A 7 -39.34 -38.88 70.90
N ARG A 8 -38.74 -37.82 71.46
CA ARG A 8 -38.27 -36.65 70.70
C ARG A 8 -36.80 -36.91 70.31
N GLY A 9 -36.49 -36.55 69.08
CA GLY A 9 -35.10 -36.22 68.72
C GLY A 9 -34.55 -37.04 67.59
N CYS A 10 -34.65 -36.50 66.39
CA CYS A 10 -33.68 -36.69 65.27
C CYS A 10 -34.11 -35.91 63.96
N GLU A 11 -34.70 -34.72 64.08
CA GLU A 11 -35.00 -33.91 62.90
C GLU A 11 -34.03 -32.71 62.69
N GLY A 12 -32.99 -32.56 63.54
CA GLY A 12 -32.08 -31.38 63.39
C GLY A 12 -30.78 -31.62 62.63
N ALA A 13 -30.43 -32.85 62.26
CA ALA A 13 -29.12 -33.17 61.70
C ALA A 13 -29.10 -33.30 60.17
N ILE A 14 -30.27 -33.43 59.49
CA ILE A 14 -30.37 -33.60 58.02
C ILE A 14 -30.51 -32.24 57.30
N ALA A 15 -31.02 -31.22 57.95
CA ALA A 15 -31.17 -29.88 57.35
C ALA A 15 -29.86 -29.09 57.23
N LEU A 16 -28.84 -29.35 58.03
CA LEU A 16 -27.54 -28.66 57.98
C LEU A 16 -26.59 -29.26 56.95
N ALA A 17 -26.73 -30.53 56.58
CA ALA A 17 -25.90 -31.19 55.55
C ALA A 17 -26.33 -30.85 54.12
N LEU A 18 -27.59 -30.46 53.88
CA LEU A 18 -28.08 -30.06 52.54
C LEU A 18 -27.74 -28.60 52.16
N VAL A 19 -27.52 -27.72 53.13
CA VAL A 19 -27.15 -26.31 52.89
C VAL A 19 -25.65 -26.15 52.57
N VAL A 20 -24.78 -27.06 53.03
CA VAL A 20 -23.34 -27.04 52.74
C VAL A 20 -23.02 -27.62 51.36
N LEU A 21 -23.88 -28.44 50.75
CA LEU A 21 -23.68 -29.03 49.41
C LEU A 21 -24.21 -28.17 48.25
N LEU A 22 -24.91 -27.07 48.52
CA LEU A 22 -25.40 -26.13 47.49
C LEU A 22 -24.52 -24.86 47.36
N ALA A 23 -23.47 -24.74 48.18
CA ALA A 23 -22.52 -23.60 48.15
C ALA A 23 -21.26 -23.88 47.28
N SER A 24 -21.20 -24.97 46.58
CA SER A 24 -20.05 -25.30 45.71
C SER A 24 -20.53 -25.51 44.29
N THR A 25 -20.33 -24.53 43.50
CA THR A 25 -20.00 -24.47 42.06
C THR A 25 -20.78 -23.36 41.33
N ALA A 26 -20.65 -22.14 41.81
CA ALA A 26 -20.74 -21.05 40.85
C ALA A 26 -19.34 -20.85 40.22
N PHE A 27 -18.79 -21.89 39.63
CA PHE A 27 -17.79 -21.71 38.58
C PHE A 27 -18.58 -21.10 37.43
N GLY A 28 -18.52 -19.76 37.30
CA GLY A 28 -19.07 -19.07 36.14
C GLY A 28 -18.52 -19.76 34.89
N GLN A 29 -19.41 -20.09 33.93
CA GLN A 29 -18.97 -20.64 32.67
C GLN A 29 -17.90 -19.72 32.11
N PRO A 30 -16.79 -20.25 31.58
CA PRO A 30 -15.74 -19.42 31.00
C PRO A 30 -16.36 -18.49 29.96
N VAL A 31 -16.13 -17.19 30.12
CA VAL A 31 -16.59 -16.17 29.17
C VAL A 31 -15.96 -16.48 27.82
N LYS A 32 -16.77 -16.88 26.83
CA LYS A 32 -16.33 -17.19 25.48
C LYS A 32 -16.41 -15.94 24.62
N GLY A 33 -15.49 -15.84 23.63
CA GLY A 33 -15.43 -14.74 22.67
C GLY A 33 -14.84 -13.45 23.26
N LEU A 34 -15.05 -12.34 22.57
CA LEU A 34 -14.54 -11.02 22.94
C LEU A 34 -15.60 -10.21 23.69
N THR A 35 -15.19 -9.61 24.82
CA THR A 35 -16.05 -8.76 25.63
C THR A 35 -16.44 -7.52 24.84
N ALA A 36 -17.75 -7.24 24.75
CA ALA A 36 -18.29 -6.07 24.09
C ALA A 36 -17.84 -5.91 22.61
N ALA A 37 -17.84 -7.01 21.84
CA ALA A 37 -17.41 -7.04 20.45
C ALA A 37 -18.00 -5.89 19.58
N PRO A 38 -19.26 -5.44 19.70
CA PRO A 38 -19.76 -4.29 18.93
C PRO A 38 -19.02 -2.97 19.21
N GLN A 39 -18.57 -2.75 20.45
CA GLN A 39 -17.75 -1.58 20.81
C GLN A 39 -16.35 -1.70 20.22
N LEU A 40 -15.74 -2.90 20.26
CA LEU A 40 -14.46 -3.19 19.63
C LEU A 40 -14.51 -2.90 18.12
N VAL A 41 -15.54 -3.35 17.41
CA VAL A 41 -15.74 -3.06 15.99
C VAL A 41 -15.73 -1.56 15.71
N ARG A 42 -16.37 -0.75 16.58
CA ARG A 42 -16.36 0.72 16.42
C ARG A 42 -14.97 1.31 16.59
N ALA A 43 -14.18 0.84 17.56
CA ALA A 43 -12.81 1.29 17.77
C ALA A 43 -11.90 0.92 16.59
N TYR A 44 -11.96 -0.33 16.13
CA TYR A 44 -11.22 -0.77 14.94
C TYR A 44 -11.64 0.01 13.69
N SER A 45 -12.94 0.25 13.48
CA SER A 45 -13.41 1.07 12.37
C SER A 45 -12.88 2.50 12.43
N ALA A 46 -12.81 3.12 13.61
CA ALA A 46 -12.24 4.46 13.77
C ALA A 46 -10.73 4.48 13.41
N ILE A 47 -9.97 3.46 13.84
CA ILE A 47 -8.55 3.29 13.49
C ILE A 47 -8.39 3.16 11.97
N PHE A 48 -9.18 2.27 11.33
CA PHE A 48 -9.11 2.03 9.89
C PHE A 48 -9.63 3.19 9.05
N ASP A 49 -10.52 4.04 9.59
CA ASP A 49 -10.93 5.32 8.99
C ASP A 49 -9.92 6.45 9.21
N ALA A 50 -8.80 6.16 9.89
CA ALA A 50 -7.77 7.11 10.30
C ALA A 50 -8.30 8.26 11.20
N ARG A 51 -9.38 8.03 11.95
CA ARG A 51 -9.96 8.96 12.94
C ARG A 51 -9.28 8.79 14.30
N PHE A 52 -7.97 9.01 14.33
CA PHE A 52 -7.15 8.78 15.52
C PHE A 52 -7.43 9.74 16.66
N GLU A 53 -7.91 10.94 16.37
CA GLU A 53 -8.34 11.94 17.34
C GLU A 53 -9.57 11.52 18.14
N ASP A 54 -10.40 10.60 17.60
CA ASP A 54 -11.57 10.07 18.31
C ASP A 54 -11.19 9.02 19.35
N MET A 55 -10.01 8.38 19.22
CA MET A 55 -9.64 7.21 20.01
C MET A 55 -9.63 7.43 21.53
N PRO A 56 -9.08 8.54 22.07
CA PRO A 56 -9.11 8.77 23.52
C PRO A 56 -10.54 8.82 24.07
N GLY A 57 -11.45 9.47 23.35
CA GLY A 57 -12.87 9.57 23.73
C GLY A 57 -13.60 8.23 23.64
N LEU A 58 -13.32 7.46 22.58
CA LEU A 58 -13.89 6.11 22.41
C LEU A 58 -13.42 5.16 23.52
N LEU A 59 -12.11 5.10 23.80
CA LEU A 59 -11.55 4.25 24.84
C LEU A 59 -12.09 4.61 26.23
N ALA A 60 -12.22 5.91 26.56
CA ALA A 60 -12.81 6.35 27.82
C ALA A 60 -14.28 5.91 28.00
N GLN A 61 -15.03 5.78 26.90
CA GLN A 61 -16.44 5.36 26.95
C GLN A 61 -16.63 3.83 26.98
N MET A 62 -15.68 3.08 26.43
CA MET A 62 -15.81 1.62 26.28
C MET A 62 -15.04 0.82 27.32
N CYS A 63 -14.21 1.44 28.13
CA CYS A 63 -13.36 0.80 29.13
C CYS A 63 -13.71 1.29 30.57
N PRO A 64 -14.64 0.67 31.34
CA PRO A 64 -15.35 -0.59 31.08
C PRO A 64 -16.54 -0.43 30.11
N PRO A 65 -17.17 -1.51 29.59
CA PRO A 65 -17.06 -2.92 30.01
C PRO A 65 -15.88 -3.70 29.43
N ILE A 66 -15.19 -3.15 28.41
CA ILE A 66 -13.99 -3.81 27.87
C ILE A 66 -12.88 -3.79 28.93
N PRO A 67 -12.15 -4.91 29.13
CA PRO A 67 -11.04 -4.97 30.05
C PRO A 67 -9.95 -3.93 29.72
N VAL A 68 -9.41 -3.27 30.75
CA VAL A 68 -8.42 -2.17 30.56
C VAL A 68 -7.22 -2.62 29.73
N ALA A 69 -6.69 -3.84 29.97
CA ALA A 69 -5.58 -4.38 29.19
C ALA A 69 -5.90 -4.49 27.69
N ALA A 70 -7.14 -4.84 27.34
CA ALA A 70 -7.57 -4.85 25.93
C ALA A 70 -7.60 -3.42 25.34
N CYS A 71 -8.04 -2.46 26.11
CA CYS A 71 -8.04 -1.05 25.72
C CYS A 71 -6.62 -0.50 25.50
N ASP A 72 -5.66 -0.88 26.35
CA ASP A 72 -4.26 -0.51 26.19
C ASP A 72 -3.67 -1.08 24.88
N VAL A 73 -4.05 -2.30 24.50
CA VAL A 73 -3.65 -2.89 23.21
C VAL A 73 -4.24 -2.12 22.03
N ILE A 74 -5.51 -1.71 22.11
CA ILE A 74 -6.19 -0.93 21.07
C ILE A 74 -5.57 0.47 20.96
N ASP A 75 -5.18 1.11 22.07
CA ASP A 75 -4.46 2.39 22.05
C ASP A 75 -3.11 2.25 21.32
N ALA A 76 -2.32 1.24 21.67
CA ALA A 76 -1.05 0.95 21.01
C ALA A 76 -1.25 0.66 19.50
N LEU A 77 -2.29 -0.07 19.11
CA LEU A 77 -2.66 -0.33 17.72
C LEU A 77 -3.02 0.96 16.98
N SER A 78 -3.74 1.87 17.62
CA SER A 78 -4.07 3.18 17.04
C SER A 78 -2.81 3.99 16.72
N ILE A 79 -1.82 4.00 17.61
CA ILE A 79 -0.54 4.68 17.38
C ILE A 79 0.26 3.98 16.28
N TRP A 80 0.24 2.64 16.24
CA TRP A 80 0.87 1.89 15.15
C TRP A 80 0.30 2.26 13.78
N TRP A 81 -1.01 2.38 13.63
CA TRP A 81 -1.64 2.78 12.38
C TRP A 81 -1.27 4.21 11.96
N GLN A 82 -1.06 5.12 12.93
CA GLN A 82 -0.51 6.45 12.63
C GLN A 82 0.92 6.38 12.08
N ILE A 83 1.75 5.42 12.58
CA ILE A 83 3.09 5.16 12.02
C ILE A 83 2.99 4.53 10.63
N GLN A 84 2.05 3.61 10.40
CA GLN A 84 1.84 2.94 9.11
C GLN A 84 1.52 3.93 7.97
N ILE A 85 0.77 4.98 8.26
CA ILE A 85 0.42 6.00 7.25
C ILE A 85 1.64 6.85 6.84
N ASP A 86 2.61 7.07 7.74
CA ASP A 86 3.87 7.76 7.46
C ASP A 86 5.08 6.99 8.03
N PRO A 87 5.41 5.81 7.46
CA PRO A 87 6.33 4.85 8.09
C PRO A 87 7.79 5.31 8.13
N ARG A 88 8.14 6.36 7.37
CA ARG A 88 9.49 6.95 7.39
C ARG A 88 9.69 7.94 8.53
N SER A 89 8.62 8.48 9.07
CA SER A 89 8.66 9.32 10.27
C SER A 89 8.95 8.48 11.52
N THR A 90 9.84 8.96 12.37
CA THR A 90 10.14 8.36 13.68
C THR A 90 9.53 9.16 14.85
N SER A 91 8.77 10.21 14.53
CA SER A 91 8.25 11.15 15.53
C SER A 91 7.33 10.51 16.58
N ARG A 92 6.70 9.37 16.24
CA ARG A 92 5.78 8.65 17.13
C ARG A 92 6.41 7.42 17.79
N ASP A 93 7.65 7.07 17.46
CA ASP A 93 8.27 5.82 17.91
C ASP A 93 8.38 5.74 19.43
N ALA A 94 8.82 6.80 20.09
CA ALA A 94 8.95 6.83 21.55
C ALA A 94 7.58 6.67 22.27
N LEU A 95 6.54 7.33 21.76
CA LEU A 95 5.17 7.20 22.27
C LEU A 95 4.67 5.76 22.05
N PHE A 96 4.86 5.22 20.87
CA PHE A 96 4.47 3.85 20.53
C PHE A 96 5.13 2.83 21.46
N GLN A 97 6.46 2.91 21.62
CA GLN A 97 7.20 2.00 22.51
C GLN A 97 6.67 2.05 23.94
N SER A 98 6.45 3.24 24.47
CA SER A 98 5.90 3.39 25.83
C SER A 98 4.52 2.73 25.97
N ARG A 99 3.63 2.94 24.98
CA ARG A 99 2.26 2.41 25.02
C ARG A 99 2.21 0.89 24.81
N VAL A 100 2.99 0.37 23.85
CA VAL A 100 2.98 -1.07 23.57
C VAL A 100 3.62 -1.89 24.71
N GLU A 101 4.65 -1.36 25.39
CA GLU A 101 5.22 -2.03 26.57
C GLU A 101 4.23 -2.03 27.75
N ALA A 102 3.52 -0.94 27.97
CA ALA A 102 2.44 -0.88 28.97
C ALA A 102 1.33 -1.88 28.65
N ALA A 103 0.90 -1.95 27.39
CA ALA A 103 -0.11 -2.90 26.93
C ALA A 103 0.31 -4.36 27.12
N ILE A 104 1.58 -4.70 26.82
CA ILE A 104 2.13 -6.04 27.06
C ILE A 104 2.11 -6.37 28.54
N SER A 105 2.61 -5.48 29.41
CA SER A 105 2.63 -5.70 30.86
C SER A 105 1.23 -5.88 31.44
N ALA A 106 0.26 -5.09 30.98
CA ALA A 106 -1.14 -5.21 31.39
C ALA A 106 -1.77 -6.54 30.94
N ALA A 107 -1.49 -6.98 29.70
CA ALA A 107 -1.97 -8.25 29.18
C ALA A 107 -1.32 -9.45 29.88
N GLU A 108 -0.01 -9.42 30.17
CA GLU A 108 0.68 -10.46 30.97
C GLU A 108 0.10 -10.58 32.39
N ALA A 109 -0.15 -9.44 33.04
CA ALA A 109 -0.81 -9.43 34.34
C ALA A 109 -2.24 -9.99 34.26
N TRP A 110 -2.95 -9.75 33.18
CA TRP A 110 -4.30 -10.29 32.95
C TRP A 110 -4.26 -11.81 32.76
N THR A 111 -3.36 -12.35 31.90
CA THR A 111 -3.21 -13.81 31.74
C THR A 111 -2.80 -14.51 33.00
N THR A 112 -2.01 -13.86 33.90
CA THR A 112 -1.64 -14.40 35.20
C THR A 112 -2.84 -14.45 36.14
N ARG A 113 -3.67 -13.41 36.14
CA ARG A 113 -4.85 -13.31 37.03
C ARG A 113 -6.00 -14.20 36.56
N GLU A 114 -6.18 -14.34 35.24
CA GLU A 114 -7.27 -15.11 34.64
C GLU A 114 -6.72 -16.10 33.57
N PRO A 115 -5.95 -17.14 33.96
CA PRO A 115 -5.22 -18.02 33.05
C PRO A 115 -6.12 -18.85 32.11
N GLU A 116 -7.38 -19.05 32.50
CA GLU A 116 -8.38 -19.80 31.73
C GLU A 116 -9.24 -18.90 30.81
N ARG A 117 -8.94 -17.60 30.73
CA ARG A 117 -9.67 -16.67 29.87
C ARG A 117 -9.01 -16.53 28.52
N ALA A 118 -9.62 -17.10 27.48
CA ALA A 118 -9.11 -17.07 26.10
C ALA A 118 -8.84 -15.65 25.59
N GLU A 119 -9.72 -14.70 25.92
CA GLU A 119 -9.62 -13.29 25.54
C GLU A 119 -8.32 -12.63 26.07
N ALA A 120 -7.88 -12.97 27.30
CA ALA A 120 -6.64 -12.43 27.86
C ALA A 120 -5.41 -12.85 27.04
N TRP A 121 -5.35 -14.12 26.64
CA TRP A 121 -4.30 -14.65 25.80
C TRP A 121 -4.35 -14.09 24.37
N PHE A 122 -5.56 -13.86 23.84
CA PHE A 122 -5.74 -13.20 22.54
C PHE A 122 -5.13 -11.80 22.54
N TYR A 123 -5.43 -10.96 23.55
CA TYR A 123 -4.88 -9.62 23.64
C TYR A 123 -3.38 -9.61 23.94
N LEU A 124 -2.85 -10.57 24.68
CA LEU A 124 -1.41 -10.74 24.85
C LEU A 124 -0.72 -11.01 23.50
N GLY A 125 -1.27 -11.94 22.71
CA GLY A 125 -0.81 -12.19 21.34
C GLY A 125 -0.91 -10.95 20.46
N GLY A 126 -2.00 -10.20 20.57
CA GLY A 126 -2.23 -8.94 19.86
C GLY A 126 -1.21 -7.86 20.21
N ALA A 127 -0.90 -7.66 21.49
CA ALA A 127 0.09 -6.69 21.95
C ALA A 127 1.50 -6.97 21.37
N TYR A 128 1.93 -8.23 21.42
CA TYR A 128 3.17 -8.64 20.74
C TYR A 128 3.07 -8.51 19.22
N GLY A 129 1.89 -8.74 18.63
CA GLY A 129 1.61 -8.59 17.21
C GLY A 129 1.79 -7.15 16.72
N VAL A 130 1.32 -6.17 17.49
CA VAL A 130 1.51 -4.75 17.19
C VAL A 130 3.01 -4.38 17.29
N ARG A 131 3.70 -4.86 18.33
CA ARG A 131 5.13 -4.57 18.51
C ARG A 131 6.01 -5.23 17.45
N VAL A 132 5.70 -6.45 17.02
CA VAL A 132 6.50 -7.15 15.99
C VAL A 132 6.51 -6.40 14.66
N GLN A 133 5.38 -5.83 14.27
CA GLN A 133 5.28 -5.05 13.03
C GLN A 133 6.20 -3.81 13.08
N TRP A 134 6.18 -3.07 14.19
CA TRP A 134 7.07 -1.92 14.39
C TRP A 134 8.56 -2.35 14.38
N ARG A 135 8.91 -3.44 15.05
CA ARG A 135 10.28 -3.99 15.04
C ARG A 135 10.76 -4.36 13.65
N VAL A 136 9.90 -4.98 12.84
CA VAL A 136 10.19 -5.28 11.43
C VAL A 136 10.42 -3.98 10.65
N LEU A 137 9.56 -2.99 10.81
CA LEU A 137 9.68 -1.68 10.16
C LEU A 137 11.01 -0.98 10.52
N ARG A 138 11.45 -1.08 11.77
CA ARG A 138 12.70 -0.46 12.27
C ARG A 138 13.93 -1.36 12.11
N GLY A 139 13.80 -2.55 11.51
CA GLY A 139 14.92 -3.46 11.21
C GLY A 139 15.38 -4.31 12.39
N GLU A 140 14.63 -4.36 13.49
CA GLU A 140 14.94 -5.14 14.70
C GLU A 140 14.60 -6.63 14.56
N ARG A 141 15.15 -7.27 13.53
CA ARG A 141 14.74 -8.60 13.07
C ARG A 141 14.80 -9.69 14.14
N LEU A 142 15.84 -9.70 14.98
CA LEU A 142 15.98 -10.72 16.04
C LEU A 142 14.96 -10.55 17.16
N ALA A 143 14.71 -9.31 17.55
CA ALA A 143 13.67 -8.99 18.54
C ALA A 143 12.27 -9.31 17.98
N ALA A 144 12.01 -9.01 16.73
CA ALA A 144 10.77 -9.38 16.04
C ALA A 144 10.55 -10.91 16.00
N ALA A 145 11.61 -11.71 15.76
CA ALA A 145 11.50 -13.17 15.77
C ALA A 145 11.13 -13.74 17.15
N ARG A 146 11.67 -13.14 18.23
CA ARG A 146 11.31 -13.51 19.61
C ARG A 146 9.86 -13.17 19.94
N ASP A 147 9.37 -12.00 19.49
CA ASP A 147 7.95 -11.65 19.64
C ASP A 147 7.05 -12.58 18.85
N GLY A 148 7.45 -12.98 17.63
CA GLY A 148 6.72 -13.98 16.84
C GLY A 148 6.47 -15.28 17.59
N LYS A 149 7.48 -15.79 18.36
CA LYS A 149 7.29 -16.96 19.22
C LYS A 149 6.24 -16.71 20.30
N ARG A 150 6.29 -15.55 20.98
CA ARG A 150 5.33 -15.19 22.03
C ARG A 150 3.91 -15.03 21.50
N ILE A 151 3.76 -14.48 20.28
CA ILE A 151 2.47 -14.42 19.59
C ILE A 151 1.89 -15.81 19.42
N LYS A 152 2.69 -16.75 18.86
CA LYS A 152 2.26 -18.13 18.64
C LYS A 152 1.81 -18.78 19.94
N GLU A 153 2.65 -18.76 20.99
CA GLU A 153 2.37 -19.37 22.29
C GLU A 153 1.07 -18.82 22.91
N ALA A 154 0.89 -17.50 22.88
CA ALA A 154 -0.30 -16.86 23.45
C ALA A 154 -1.58 -17.22 22.66
N LEU A 155 -1.53 -17.16 21.32
CA LEU A 155 -2.71 -17.43 20.51
C LEU A 155 -3.07 -18.93 20.45
N GLU A 156 -2.09 -19.84 20.51
CA GLU A 156 -2.34 -21.28 20.69
C GLU A 156 -3.05 -21.55 22.02
N ARG A 157 -2.64 -20.87 23.09
CA ARG A 157 -3.34 -20.98 24.39
C ARG A 157 -4.75 -20.42 24.32
N ALA A 158 -4.96 -19.27 23.65
CA ALA A 158 -6.29 -18.70 23.46
C ALA A 158 -7.22 -19.67 22.72
N LEU A 159 -6.74 -20.30 21.64
CA LEU A 159 -7.52 -21.26 20.85
C LEU A 159 -7.72 -22.60 21.54
N ALA A 160 -6.80 -23.03 22.42
CA ALA A 160 -7.00 -24.21 23.25
C ALA A 160 -8.13 -23.99 24.28
N LEU A 161 -8.30 -22.76 24.78
CA LEU A 161 -9.36 -22.38 25.70
C LEU A 161 -10.69 -22.10 24.98
N ASP A 162 -10.65 -21.44 23.85
CA ASP A 162 -11.82 -21.14 23.03
C ASP A 162 -11.51 -21.32 21.51
N PRO A 163 -11.74 -22.51 20.96
CA PRO A 163 -11.58 -22.77 19.52
C PRO A 163 -12.50 -21.95 18.62
N GLY A 164 -13.53 -21.33 19.19
CA GLY A 164 -14.48 -20.43 18.51
C GLY A 164 -13.98 -19.00 18.34
N LEU A 165 -12.86 -18.63 18.94
CA LEU A 165 -12.27 -17.28 18.85
C LEU A 165 -11.59 -17.08 17.47
N GLN A 166 -12.40 -16.80 16.46
CA GLN A 166 -11.96 -16.78 15.04
C GLN A 166 -10.87 -15.75 14.77
N ASP A 167 -10.89 -14.60 15.45
CA ASP A 167 -9.90 -13.54 15.28
C ASP A 167 -8.48 -14.00 15.67
N ALA A 168 -8.33 -14.98 16.57
CA ALA A 168 -7.04 -15.50 16.98
C ALA A 168 -6.29 -16.23 15.84
N TYR A 169 -7.02 -16.78 14.86
CA TYR A 169 -6.41 -17.42 13.68
C TYR A 169 -5.64 -16.43 12.80
N PHE A 170 -5.93 -15.14 12.87
CA PHE A 170 -5.19 -14.13 12.12
C PHE A 170 -3.70 -14.10 12.50
N GLY A 171 -3.39 -13.93 13.77
CA GLY A 171 -2.00 -13.82 14.23
C GLY A 171 -1.23 -15.14 14.12
N ILE A 172 -1.88 -16.29 14.36
CA ILE A 172 -1.27 -17.61 14.14
C ILE A 172 -1.00 -17.81 12.65
N GLY A 173 -1.93 -17.45 11.78
CA GLY A 173 -1.78 -17.54 10.34
C GLY A 173 -0.61 -16.70 9.82
N LEU A 174 -0.47 -15.46 10.32
CA LEU A 174 0.70 -14.62 10.01
C LEU A 174 2.01 -15.29 10.44
N TYR A 175 2.04 -15.86 11.66
CA TYR A 175 3.23 -16.56 12.13
C TYR A 175 3.59 -17.73 11.23
N HIS A 176 2.64 -18.64 10.94
CA HIS A 176 2.88 -19.81 10.09
C HIS A 176 3.35 -19.41 8.70
N TYR A 177 2.72 -18.40 8.11
CA TYR A 177 3.10 -17.89 6.79
C TYR A 177 4.53 -17.34 6.76
N TYR A 178 4.85 -16.36 7.62
CA TYR A 178 6.15 -15.70 7.61
C TYR A 178 7.30 -16.60 8.10
N ALA A 179 7.02 -17.53 9.02
CA ALA A 179 8.01 -18.50 9.47
C ALA A 179 8.40 -19.48 8.36
N ASP A 180 7.49 -19.81 7.45
CA ASP A 180 7.79 -20.70 6.32
C ASP A 180 8.57 -19.98 5.21
N ILE A 181 8.19 -18.76 4.81
CA ILE A 181 8.87 -18.02 3.75
C ILE A 181 10.19 -17.38 4.17
N ALA A 182 10.57 -17.49 5.44
CA ALA A 182 11.82 -16.93 5.96
C ALA A 182 13.05 -17.41 5.15
N PRO A 183 14.04 -16.55 4.86
CA PRO A 183 15.26 -16.94 4.15
C PRO A 183 16.00 -18.09 4.85
N THR A 184 16.74 -18.91 4.08
CA THR A 184 17.45 -20.10 4.61
C THR A 184 18.34 -19.77 5.82
N ALA A 185 19.06 -18.66 5.79
CA ALA A 185 19.89 -18.22 6.92
C ALA A 185 19.04 -17.94 8.18
N ALA A 186 17.86 -17.36 8.02
CA ALA A 186 16.92 -17.14 9.12
C ALA A 186 16.32 -18.47 9.61
N LYS A 187 16.07 -19.45 8.72
CA LYS A 187 15.63 -20.79 9.09
C LYS A 187 16.70 -21.54 9.91
N MET A 188 17.99 -21.40 9.58
CA MET A 188 19.09 -21.94 10.37
C MET A 188 19.17 -21.29 11.77
N LEU A 189 19.09 -19.97 11.82
CA LEU A 189 19.09 -19.23 13.10
C LEU A 189 17.87 -19.61 13.95
N ARG A 190 16.71 -19.82 13.33
CA ARG A 190 15.50 -20.29 13.99
C ARG A 190 15.71 -21.65 14.65
N TRP A 191 16.35 -22.61 13.96
CA TRP A 191 16.68 -23.92 14.55
C TRP A 191 17.60 -23.76 15.78
N LEU A 192 18.64 -22.94 15.68
CA LEU A 192 19.57 -22.67 16.78
C LEU A 192 18.87 -22.01 18.00
N LEU A 193 17.84 -21.20 17.76
CA LEU A 193 17.09 -20.50 18.80
C LEU A 193 15.83 -21.27 19.25
N PHE A 194 15.63 -22.51 18.81
CA PHE A 194 14.45 -23.33 19.10
C PHE A 194 13.12 -22.62 18.78
N LEU A 195 13.09 -21.84 17.70
CA LEU A 195 11.88 -21.18 17.22
C LEU A 195 11.06 -22.17 16.36
N PRO A 196 9.73 -22.29 16.59
CA PRO A 196 8.87 -23.20 15.82
C PRO A 196 8.89 -22.92 14.32
N GLY A 197 8.64 -23.96 13.52
CA GLY A 197 8.44 -23.85 12.07
C GLY A 197 7.12 -23.17 11.71
N GLY A 198 6.94 -22.94 10.40
CA GLY A 198 5.69 -22.49 9.81
C GLY A 198 5.23 -23.41 8.68
N ASP A 199 4.03 -23.15 8.21
CA ASP A 199 3.42 -23.71 7.01
C ASP A 199 2.66 -22.59 6.29
N ARG A 200 3.14 -22.23 5.10
CA ARG A 200 2.59 -21.13 4.29
C ARG A 200 1.14 -21.36 3.89
N VAL A 201 0.79 -22.62 3.55
CA VAL A 201 -0.57 -22.96 3.10
C VAL A 201 -1.54 -22.90 4.26
N GLN A 202 -1.17 -23.50 5.39
CA GLN A 202 -1.96 -23.43 6.62
C GLN A 202 -2.12 -21.97 7.06
N GLY A 203 -1.04 -21.20 7.11
CA GLY A 203 -1.07 -19.78 7.53
C GLY A 203 -2.01 -18.94 6.68
N MET A 204 -2.03 -19.16 5.36
CA MET A 204 -2.96 -18.49 4.45
C MET A 204 -4.42 -18.85 4.77
N GLN A 205 -4.71 -20.13 5.00
CA GLN A 205 -6.06 -20.60 5.34
C GLN A 205 -6.54 -20.03 6.68
N GLU A 206 -5.66 -19.95 7.68
CA GLU A 206 -5.96 -19.38 8.99
C GLU A 206 -6.27 -17.87 8.90
N MET A 207 -5.48 -17.11 8.13
CA MET A 207 -5.76 -15.69 7.90
C MET A 207 -7.10 -15.46 7.17
N LEU A 208 -7.40 -16.27 6.15
CA LEU A 208 -8.69 -16.22 5.44
C LEU A 208 -9.86 -16.59 6.37
N ARG A 209 -9.67 -17.59 7.24
CA ARG A 209 -10.65 -17.97 8.25
C ARG A 209 -10.97 -16.82 9.20
N ALA A 210 -9.94 -16.13 9.72
CA ALA A 210 -10.11 -14.98 10.59
C ALA A 210 -10.78 -13.81 9.86
N ARG A 211 -10.41 -13.55 8.60
CA ARG A 211 -11.02 -12.52 7.75
C ARG A 211 -12.52 -12.74 7.56
N ASP A 212 -12.92 -13.99 7.27
CA ASP A 212 -14.29 -14.31 6.88
C ASP A 212 -15.21 -14.55 8.08
N ASN A 213 -14.68 -15.03 9.22
CA ASN A 213 -15.45 -15.43 10.38
C ASN A 213 -15.10 -14.65 11.67
N GLY A 214 -14.05 -13.84 11.67
CA GLY A 214 -13.66 -13.01 12.80
C GLY A 214 -14.63 -11.86 13.04
N GLN A 215 -14.66 -11.37 14.27
CA GLN A 215 -15.55 -10.28 14.68
C GLN A 215 -14.93 -8.90 14.44
N VAL A 216 -13.61 -8.74 14.64
CA VAL A 216 -12.96 -7.43 14.67
C VAL A 216 -11.81 -7.28 13.68
N LEU A 217 -11.11 -8.34 13.29
CA LEU A 217 -9.84 -8.26 12.53
C LEU A 217 -10.00 -8.37 11.00
N ARG A 218 -11.21 -8.31 10.44
CA ARG A 218 -11.43 -8.42 8.99
C ARG A 218 -10.58 -7.41 8.19
N SER A 219 -10.60 -6.14 8.57
CA SER A 219 -9.86 -5.10 7.85
C SER A 219 -8.35 -5.22 8.03
N GLU A 220 -7.89 -5.64 9.22
CA GLU A 220 -6.48 -5.96 9.45
C GLU A 220 -6.02 -7.14 8.59
N ALA A 221 -6.85 -8.19 8.50
CA ALA A 221 -6.56 -9.35 7.66
C ALA A 221 -6.49 -8.97 6.18
N ASP A 222 -7.45 -8.19 5.65
CA ASP A 222 -7.41 -7.71 4.26
C ASP A 222 -6.16 -6.85 4.00
N TYR A 223 -5.75 -6.00 4.98
CA TYR A 223 -4.54 -5.20 4.87
C TYR A 223 -3.27 -6.07 4.82
N GLN A 224 -3.14 -7.07 5.68
CA GLN A 224 -1.98 -7.97 5.66
C GLN A 224 -1.98 -8.88 4.42
N LEU A 225 -3.14 -9.35 4.00
CA LEU A 225 -3.27 -10.17 2.79
C LEU A 225 -2.87 -9.39 1.54
N HIS A 226 -3.19 -8.07 1.42
CA HIS A 226 -2.73 -7.31 0.27
C HIS A 226 -1.19 -7.19 0.22
N VAL A 227 -0.52 -7.03 1.36
CA VAL A 227 0.95 -7.03 1.43
C VAL A 227 1.52 -8.38 0.99
N ILE A 228 0.92 -9.47 1.47
CA ILE A 228 1.32 -10.84 1.12
C ILE A 228 1.12 -11.08 -0.38
N ASP A 229 -0.04 -10.76 -0.92
CA ASP A 229 -0.35 -10.94 -2.34
C ASP A 229 0.61 -10.12 -3.22
N LEU A 230 0.92 -8.90 -2.82
CA LEU A 230 1.80 -8.00 -3.58
C LEU A 230 3.27 -8.44 -3.55
N TRP A 231 3.82 -8.69 -2.37
CA TRP A 231 5.27 -8.86 -2.20
C TRP A 231 5.73 -10.31 -2.30
N TYR A 232 4.93 -11.26 -1.87
CA TYR A 232 5.32 -12.66 -1.77
C TYR A 232 4.63 -13.56 -2.79
N GLU A 233 3.32 -13.39 -2.97
CA GLU A 233 2.55 -14.19 -3.91
C GLU A 233 2.58 -13.65 -5.35
N LYS A 234 3.06 -12.39 -5.55
CA LYS A 234 3.14 -11.73 -6.86
C LYS A 234 1.80 -11.64 -7.58
N ARG A 235 0.73 -11.31 -6.84
CA ARG A 235 -0.64 -11.17 -7.33
C ARG A 235 -1.16 -9.73 -7.15
N PRO A 236 -0.62 -8.74 -7.90
CA PRO A 236 -0.95 -7.33 -7.71
C PRO A 236 -2.43 -7.01 -7.97
N GLU A 237 -3.11 -7.73 -8.86
CA GLU A 237 -4.55 -7.54 -9.11
C GLU A 237 -5.36 -7.91 -7.87
N ARG A 238 -5.00 -9.00 -7.19
CA ARG A 238 -5.68 -9.39 -5.94
C ARG A 238 -5.39 -8.41 -4.81
N ALA A 239 -4.19 -7.87 -4.75
CA ALA A 239 -3.86 -6.80 -3.81
C ALA A 239 -4.75 -5.56 -4.04
N LEU A 240 -5.01 -5.18 -5.30
CA LEU A 240 -5.94 -4.10 -5.63
C LEU A 240 -7.39 -4.39 -5.20
N GLU A 241 -7.87 -5.62 -5.38
CA GLU A 241 -9.22 -6.03 -4.91
C GLU A 241 -9.36 -5.83 -3.40
N LEU A 242 -8.34 -6.23 -2.63
CA LEU A 242 -8.30 -6.06 -1.17
C LEU A 242 -8.27 -4.59 -0.77
N LEU A 243 -7.43 -3.77 -1.44
CA LEU A 243 -7.35 -2.33 -1.20
C LEU A 243 -8.66 -1.62 -1.57
N ALA A 244 -9.32 -2.01 -2.66
CA ALA A 244 -10.64 -1.49 -3.04
C ALA A 244 -11.70 -1.82 -1.98
N GLY A 245 -11.70 -3.04 -1.46
CA GLY A 245 -12.58 -3.45 -0.35
C GLY A 245 -12.30 -2.67 0.93
N LEU A 246 -11.03 -2.41 1.26
CA LEU A 246 -10.63 -1.57 2.40
C LEU A 246 -11.11 -0.12 2.21
N HIS A 247 -10.88 0.47 1.04
CA HIS A 247 -11.34 1.83 0.75
C HIS A 247 -12.87 1.95 0.79
N GLN A 248 -13.60 0.94 0.30
CA GLN A 248 -15.06 0.93 0.34
C GLN A 248 -15.60 0.91 1.79
N ARG A 249 -14.97 0.15 2.68
CA ARG A 249 -15.36 0.09 4.10
C ARG A 249 -14.90 1.29 4.91
N HIS A 250 -13.75 1.87 4.53
CA HIS A 250 -13.07 2.94 5.26
C HIS A 250 -12.71 4.10 4.32
N PRO A 251 -13.72 4.78 3.73
CA PRO A 251 -13.50 5.82 2.72
C PRO A 251 -12.80 7.07 3.27
N GLY A 252 -12.82 7.25 4.59
CA GLY A 252 -12.12 8.34 5.28
C GLY A 252 -10.60 8.19 5.32
N ASN A 253 -10.06 6.99 5.07
CA ASN A 253 -8.63 6.75 5.12
C ASN A 253 -7.94 6.99 3.76
N PRO A 254 -7.10 8.04 3.62
CA PRO A 254 -6.40 8.34 2.37
C PRO A 254 -5.35 7.29 1.99
N HIS A 255 -4.87 6.51 2.97
CA HIS A 255 -3.78 5.56 2.78
C HIS A 255 -4.13 4.46 1.78
N PHE A 256 -5.37 3.99 1.76
CA PHE A 256 -5.78 2.94 0.82
C PHE A 256 -5.78 3.43 -0.64
N MET A 257 -6.19 4.66 -0.91
CA MET A 257 -6.06 5.26 -2.24
C MET A 257 -4.60 5.48 -2.63
N GLN A 258 -3.76 5.90 -1.68
CA GLN A 258 -2.31 6.03 -1.91
C GLN A 258 -1.68 4.69 -2.31
N LEU A 259 -1.96 3.62 -1.56
CA LEU A 259 -1.48 2.27 -1.87
C LEU A 259 -2.02 1.75 -3.21
N THR A 260 -3.29 2.04 -3.53
CA THR A 260 -3.86 1.71 -4.83
C THR A 260 -3.07 2.37 -5.96
N ALA A 261 -2.81 3.68 -5.88
CA ALA A 261 -2.02 4.40 -6.89
C ALA A 261 -0.59 3.85 -7.00
N GLU A 262 0.03 3.42 -5.89
CA GLU A 262 1.35 2.80 -5.89
C GLU A 262 1.35 1.43 -6.58
N VAL A 263 0.35 0.58 -6.32
CA VAL A 263 0.22 -0.73 -6.98
C VAL A 263 -0.02 -0.56 -8.48
N GLU A 264 -0.87 0.38 -8.88
CA GLU A 264 -1.13 0.71 -10.28
C GLU A 264 0.13 1.19 -11.01
N ASP A 265 0.96 2.04 -10.38
CA ASP A 265 2.21 2.52 -10.96
C ASP A 265 3.33 1.48 -10.98
N VAL A 266 3.68 0.96 -9.80
CA VAL A 266 4.95 0.22 -9.60
C VAL A 266 4.84 -1.23 -10.04
N TYR A 267 3.68 -1.86 -9.82
CA TYR A 267 3.50 -3.29 -10.05
C TYR A 267 2.73 -3.63 -11.31
N LEU A 268 1.74 -2.80 -11.67
CA LEU A 268 0.94 -3.00 -12.88
C LEU A 268 1.38 -2.13 -14.05
N HIS A 269 2.20 -1.12 -13.80
CA HIS A 269 2.66 -0.15 -14.80
C HIS A 269 1.52 0.57 -15.51
N GLU A 270 0.43 0.82 -14.79
CA GLU A 270 -0.77 1.51 -15.30
C GLU A 270 -0.72 3.00 -14.93
N LEU A 271 0.18 3.75 -15.56
CA LEU A 271 0.44 5.17 -15.22
C LEU A 271 -0.83 6.03 -15.30
N GLY A 272 -1.68 5.81 -16.28
CA GLY A 272 -2.93 6.55 -16.45
C GLY A 272 -3.91 6.30 -15.30
N ARG A 273 -4.03 5.06 -14.82
CA ARG A 273 -4.86 4.73 -13.66
C ARG A 273 -4.30 5.34 -12.39
N SER A 274 -3.00 5.18 -12.14
CA SER A 274 -2.32 5.78 -11.00
C SER A 274 -2.49 7.30 -10.95
N LEU A 275 -2.43 7.97 -12.12
CA LEU A 275 -2.72 9.40 -12.22
C LEU A 275 -4.17 9.69 -11.82
N GLY A 276 -5.15 8.94 -12.34
CA GLY A 276 -6.57 9.09 -12.02
C GLY A 276 -6.86 8.87 -10.53
N THR A 277 -6.28 7.82 -9.93
CA THR A 277 -6.39 7.52 -8.48
C THR A 277 -5.78 8.64 -7.64
N SER A 278 -4.62 9.17 -8.04
CA SER A 278 -3.98 10.30 -7.35
C SER A 278 -4.79 11.59 -7.47
N GLN A 279 -5.44 11.86 -8.61
CA GLN A 279 -6.36 12.99 -8.80
C GLN A 279 -7.59 12.86 -7.91
N ALA A 280 -8.20 11.67 -7.84
CA ALA A 280 -9.33 11.39 -6.95
C ALA A 280 -8.96 11.59 -5.47
N LEU A 281 -7.76 11.17 -5.06
CA LEU A 281 -7.23 11.44 -3.72
C LEU A 281 -7.05 12.94 -3.45
N LEU A 282 -6.55 13.71 -4.43
CA LEU A 282 -6.43 15.17 -4.32
C LEU A 282 -7.79 15.83 -4.11
N ASP A 283 -8.80 15.42 -4.88
CA ASP A 283 -10.16 15.94 -4.76
C ASP A 283 -10.80 15.58 -3.41
N ALA A 284 -10.57 14.36 -2.93
CA ALA A 284 -11.03 13.91 -1.60
C ALA A 284 -10.37 14.73 -0.48
N ALA A 285 -9.06 14.99 -0.58
CA ALA A 285 -8.31 15.79 0.39
C ALA A 285 -8.78 17.25 0.41
N ARG A 286 -8.92 17.89 -0.75
CA ARG A 286 -9.39 19.28 -0.88
C ARG A 286 -10.83 19.47 -0.41
N SER A 287 -11.67 18.47 -0.59
CA SER A 287 -13.05 18.43 -0.11
C SER A 287 -13.15 18.00 1.37
N ARG A 288 -12.03 17.73 2.05
CA ARG A 288 -11.97 17.25 3.44
C ARG A 288 -12.79 15.98 3.68
N ARG A 289 -12.90 15.11 2.67
CA ARG A 289 -13.59 13.82 2.76
C ARG A 289 -12.72 12.71 3.34
N VAL A 290 -11.43 12.98 3.52
CA VAL A 290 -10.46 12.04 4.09
C VAL A 290 -9.77 12.66 5.31
N ALA A 291 -9.35 11.81 6.23
CA ALA A 291 -8.54 12.20 7.38
C ALA A 291 -7.17 12.72 6.95
N ASN A 292 -6.51 13.51 7.80
CA ASN A 292 -5.19 14.08 7.52
C ASN A 292 -5.11 14.76 6.13
N ALA A 293 -6.12 15.56 5.79
CA ALA A 293 -6.31 16.12 4.44
C ALA A 293 -5.07 16.84 3.90
N SER A 294 -4.30 17.55 4.74
CA SER A 294 -3.05 18.21 4.33
C SER A 294 -1.98 17.21 3.87
N MET A 295 -1.82 16.11 4.59
CA MET A 295 -0.90 15.03 4.20
C MET A 295 -1.38 14.33 2.93
N ALA A 296 -2.68 14.03 2.85
CA ALA A 296 -3.29 13.40 1.68
C ALA A 296 -3.13 14.26 0.41
N GLU A 297 -3.31 15.58 0.53
CA GLU A 297 -3.07 16.51 -0.57
C GLU A 297 -1.60 16.52 -1.02
N ALA A 298 -0.65 16.51 -0.06
CA ALA A 298 0.77 16.45 -0.38
C ALA A 298 1.15 15.15 -1.11
N VAL A 299 0.68 14.01 -0.62
CA VAL A 299 0.88 12.69 -1.25
C VAL A 299 0.31 12.66 -2.66
N ALA A 300 -0.95 13.10 -2.82
CA ALA A 300 -1.63 13.13 -4.11
C ALA A 300 -0.89 14.00 -5.13
N ARG A 301 -0.49 15.21 -4.74
CA ARG A 301 0.25 16.13 -5.62
C ARG A 301 1.62 15.60 -6.03
N LEU A 302 2.34 14.93 -5.12
CA LEU A 302 3.62 14.27 -5.44
C LEU A 302 3.41 13.12 -6.43
N GLY A 303 2.37 12.30 -6.25
CA GLY A 303 2.00 11.24 -7.18
C GLY A 303 1.62 11.79 -8.55
N ILE A 304 0.72 12.78 -8.61
CA ILE A 304 0.31 13.44 -9.85
C ILE A 304 1.53 14.01 -10.58
N ALA A 305 2.41 14.73 -9.87
CA ALA A 305 3.59 15.32 -10.48
C ALA A 305 4.52 14.26 -11.09
N LEU A 306 4.70 13.13 -10.42
CA LEU A 306 5.50 12.03 -10.92
C LEU A 306 4.91 11.43 -12.21
N GLN A 307 3.60 11.20 -12.24
CA GLN A 307 2.92 10.64 -13.41
C GLN A 307 2.89 11.62 -14.60
N LEU A 308 2.54 12.89 -14.35
CA LEU A 308 2.58 13.92 -15.39
C LEU A 308 3.96 14.06 -16.02
N ASP A 309 5.02 14.00 -15.22
CA ASP A 309 6.38 14.06 -15.72
C ASP A 309 6.74 12.85 -16.60
N ARG A 310 6.25 11.66 -16.26
CA ARG A 310 6.40 10.44 -17.08
C ARG A 310 5.60 10.51 -18.38
N PHE A 311 4.47 11.22 -18.38
CA PHE A 311 3.71 11.55 -19.59
C PHE A 311 4.30 12.72 -20.38
N PHE A 312 5.46 13.24 -19.97
CA PHE A 312 6.11 14.40 -20.57
C PHE A 312 5.27 15.70 -20.47
N GLU A 313 4.41 15.79 -19.45
CA GLU A 313 3.65 16.96 -19.05
C GLU A 313 4.37 17.71 -17.92
N THR A 314 5.66 17.95 -18.12
CA THR A 314 6.59 18.41 -17.06
C THR A 314 6.23 19.78 -16.49
N ASP A 315 5.70 20.70 -17.30
CA ASP A 315 5.24 22.02 -16.83
C ASP A 315 3.98 21.92 -15.96
N ALA A 316 3.06 20.99 -16.24
CA ALA A 316 1.93 20.67 -15.37
C ALA A 316 2.43 20.03 -14.06
N ALA A 317 3.40 19.12 -14.11
CA ALA A 317 4.04 18.55 -12.93
C ALA A 317 4.64 19.63 -12.00
N VAL A 318 5.32 20.64 -12.57
CA VAL A 318 5.90 21.77 -11.82
C VAL A 318 4.85 22.51 -10.99
N GLN A 319 3.62 22.66 -11.48
CA GLN A 319 2.54 23.32 -10.73
C GLN A 319 2.19 22.55 -9.44
N HIS A 320 2.08 21.22 -9.52
CA HIS A 320 1.81 20.39 -8.36
C HIS A 320 2.95 20.41 -7.35
N LEU A 321 4.20 20.37 -7.82
CA LEU A 321 5.39 20.43 -6.94
C LEU A 321 5.47 21.78 -6.21
N ARG A 322 5.26 22.89 -6.91
CA ARG A 322 5.21 24.22 -6.30
C ARG A 322 4.10 24.35 -5.26
N ALA A 323 2.94 23.73 -5.50
CA ALA A 323 1.84 23.71 -4.54
C ALA A 323 2.22 22.99 -3.23
N VAL A 324 2.91 21.83 -3.31
CA VAL A 324 3.43 21.13 -2.12
C VAL A 324 4.43 22.02 -1.35
N ILE A 325 5.37 22.64 -2.07
CA ILE A 325 6.39 23.52 -1.47
C ILE A 325 5.75 24.72 -0.75
N ALA A 326 4.74 25.33 -1.38
CA ALA A 326 4.02 26.47 -0.81
C ALA A 326 3.21 26.09 0.44
N ALA A 327 2.59 24.91 0.44
CA ALA A 327 1.78 24.41 1.55
C ALA A 327 2.63 24.01 2.78
N LYS A 328 3.92 23.70 2.60
CA LYS A 328 4.87 23.29 3.65
C LYS A 328 4.31 22.19 4.57
N PRO A 329 3.79 21.07 4.04
CA PRO A 329 3.22 20.02 4.87
C PRO A 329 4.29 19.44 5.81
N THR A 330 3.89 19.11 7.04
CA THR A 330 4.75 18.42 8.01
C THR A 330 4.77 16.90 7.81
N ALA A 331 3.79 16.36 7.10
CA ALA A 331 3.66 14.95 6.69
C ALA A 331 3.21 14.89 5.22
N PRO A 332 3.57 13.83 4.49
CA PRO A 332 4.45 12.74 4.92
C PRO A 332 5.92 13.19 5.07
N TYR A 333 6.69 12.37 5.77
CA TYR A 333 8.12 12.63 6.00
C TYR A 333 8.86 12.98 4.70
N GLY A 334 9.55 14.10 4.72
CA GLY A 334 10.37 14.57 3.59
C GLY A 334 9.60 15.11 2.39
N ALA A 335 8.28 15.29 2.46
CA ALA A 335 7.44 15.73 1.32
C ALA A 335 7.96 17.00 0.65
N VAL A 336 8.32 18.04 1.42
CA VAL A 336 8.84 19.30 0.87
C VAL A 336 10.20 19.11 0.19
N ALA A 337 11.11 18.36 0.82
CA ALA A 337 12.43 18.10 0.24
C ALA A 337 12.32 17.24 -1.03
N GLN A 338 11.41 16.27 -1.05
CA GLN A 338 11.10 15.47 -2.24
C GLN A 338 10.52 16.33 -3.35
N ALA A 339 9.57 17.23 -3.05
CA ALA A 339 9.01 18.16 -4.02
C ALA A 339 10.08 19.09 -4.60
N GLN A 340 10.98 19.62 -3.77
CA GLN A 340 12.12 20.43 -4.21
C GLN A 340 13.07 19.68 -5.13
N LEU A 341 13.40 18.42 -4.82
CA LEU A 341 14.23 17.58 -5.69
C LEU A 341 13.58 17.36 -7.05
N GLN A 342 12.30 16.94 -7.06
CA GLN A 342 11.58 16.70 -8.31
C GLN A 342 11.40 17.99 -9.12
N LEU A 343 11.17 19.13 -8.44
CA LEU A 343 11.11 20.44 -9.08
C LEU A 343 12.43 20.78 -9.77
N GLY A 344 13.57 20.55 -9.10
CA GLY A 344 14.88 20.77 -9.69
C GLY A 344 15.09 19.94 -10.95
N LEU A 345 14.73 18.64 -10.91
CA LEU A 345 14.83 17.74 -12.06
C LEU A 345 13.92 18.17 -13.23
N ALA A 346 12.69 18.61 -12.94
CA ALA A 346 11.74 19.08 -13.93
C ALA A 346 12.20 20.40 -14.58
N LEU A 347 12.66 21.35 -13.78
CA LEU A 347 13.16 22.65 -14.25
C LEU A 347 14.42 22.52 -15.09
N ASP A 348 15.32 21.57 -14.76
CA ASP A 348 16.49 21.30 -15.60
C ASP A 348 16.09 20.78 -16.99
N ARG A 349 15.11 19.87 -17.08
CA ARG A 349 14.57 19.43 -18.37
C ARG A 349 13.93 20.58 -19.18
N LEU A 350 13.25 21.50 -18.47
CA LEU A 350 12.67 22.69 -19.07
C LEU A 350 13.69 23.80 -19.36
N GLY A 351 14.96 23.65 -18.95
CA GLY A 351 16.04 24.61 -19.20
C GLY A 351 16.09 25.80 -18.24
N SER A 352 15.34 25.75 -17.14
CA SER A 352 15.34 26.79 -16.09
C SER A 352 16.40 26.50 -15.05
N ARG A 353 17.68 26.45 -15.45
CA ARG A 353 18.82 26.02 -14.61
C ARG A 353 18.97 26.81 -13.33
N SER A 354 18.74 28.12 -13.36
CA SER A 354 18.85 28.96 -12.14
C SER A 354 17.85 28.52 -11.09
N GLU A 355 16.59 28.34 -11.47
CA GLU A 355 15.52 27.86 -10.57
C GLU A 355 15.78 26.41 -10.14
N ALA A 356 16.24 25.55 -11.05
CA ALA A 356 16.60 24.18 -10.72
C ALA A 356 17.70 24.10 -9.64
N THR A 357 18.73 24.94 -9.76
CA THR A 357 19.81 25.05 -8.78
C THR A 357 19.29 25.49 -7.40
N ALA A 358 18.38 26.46 -7.37
CA ALA A 358 17.73 26.90 -6.13
C ALA A 358 16.91 25.77 -5.49
N ALA A 359 16.14 25.02 -6.31
CA ALA A 359 15.35 23.88 -5.85
C ALA A 359 16.24 22.75 -5.29
N TYR A 360 17.34 22.39 -5.95
CA TYR A 360 18.27 21.39 -5.42
C TYR A 360 18.92 21.80 -4.10
N ARG A 361 19.29 23.07 -3.94
CA ARG A 361 19.82 23.57 -2.68
C ARG A 361 18.79 23.51 -1.56
N ALA A 362 17.54 23.87 -1.86
CA ALA A 362 16.43 23.74 -0.92
C ALA A 362 16.14 22.28 -0.55
N ALA A 363 16.22 21.36 -1.52
CA ALA A 363 16.10 19.93 -1.25
C ALA A 363 17.18 19.44 -0.28
N LEU A 364 18.45 19.84 -0.49
CA LEU A 364 19.56 19.50 0.41
C LEU A 364 19.36 20.04 1.82
N ALA A 365 18.93 21.29 1.95
CA ALA A 365 18.67 21.89 3.25
C ALA A 365 17.52 21.21 4.02
N GLY A 366 16.60 20.58 3.31
CA GLY A 366 15.47 19.83 3.88
C GLY A 366 15.75 18.35 4.17
N THR A 367 16.97 17.85 3.91
CA THR A 367 17.32 16.46 4.20
C THR A 367 17.85 16.28 5.62
N THR A 368 17.61 15.10 6.20
CA THR A 368 18.18 14.66 7.47
C THR A 368 19.36 13.72 7.24
N ALA A 369 20.15 13.45 8.29
CA ALA A 369 21.26 12.51 8.21
C ALA A 369 20.84 11.10 7.78
N ALA A 370 19.60 10.68 8.09
CA ALA A 370 19.08 9.37 7.73
C ALA A 370 18.67 9.24 6.26
N ASP A 371 18.34 10.32 5.57
CA ASP A 371 17.91 10.45 4.16
C ASP A 371 17.45 9.14 3.46
N PRO A 372 16.38 8.50 3.94
CA PRO A 372 15.94 7.19 3.40
C PRO A 372 15.47 7.29 1.94
N LEU A 373 15.18 8.48 1.46
CA LEU A 373 14.77 8.76 0.08
C LEU A 373 15.94 9.12 -0.84
N ARG A 374 17.16 9.18 -0.30
CA ARG A 374 18.38 9.59 -1.01
C ARG A 374 18.25 10.95 -1.72
N ILE A 375 17.46 11.85 -1.14
CA ILE A 375 17.19 13.18 -1.69
C ILE A 375 18.48 13.97 -1.80
N GLY A 376 19.30 13.97 -0.74
CA GLY A 376 20.56 14.68 -0.69
C GLY A 376 21.55 14.25 -1.76
N ALA A 377 21.73 12.92 -1.95
CA ALA A 377 22.60 12.40 -2.98
C ALA A 377 22.13 12.79 -4.39
N ARG A 378 20.82 12.69 -4.65
CA ARG A 378 20.24 13.04 -5.96
C ARG A 378 20.27 14.57 -6.23
N ALA A 379 19.99 15.38 -5.24
CA ALA A 379 20.09 16.85 -5.36
C ALA A 379 21.53 17.30 -5.59
N SER A 380 22.51 16.67 -4.90
CA SER A 380 23.95 16.93 -5.12
C SER A 380 24.38 16.56 -6.54
N ALA A 381 23.88 15.45 -7.09
CA ALA A 381 24.15 15.07 -8.48
C ALA A 381 23.55 16.09 -9.45
N GLY A 382 22.31 16.55 -9.23
CA GLY A 382 21.68 17.60 -10.03
C GLY A 382 22.44 18.93 -10.01
N LEU A 383 23.02 19.32 -8.89
CA LEU A 383 23.88 20.51 -8.81
C LEU A 383 25.15 20.41 -9.65
N LYS A 384 25.75 19.21 -9.71
CA LYS A 384 27.00 18.97 -10.44
C LYS A 384 26.80 18.87 -11.95
N THR A 385 25.63 18.40 -12.41
CA THR A 385 25.37 18.13 -13.81
C THR A 385 24.38 19.16 -14.35
N ALA A 386 24.86 20.10 -15.16
CA ALA A 386 23.99 21.03 -15.85
C ALA A 386 23.46 20.39 -17.15
N PRO A 387 22.15 20.45 -17.44
CA PRO A 387 21.62 19.99 -18.72
C PRO A 387 22.12 20.89 -19.85
N ASN A 388 22.24 20.32 -21.06
CA ASN A 388 22.55 21.06 -22.27
C ASN A 388 21.35 21.95 -22.65
N ALA A 389 21.59 23.26 -22.85
CA ALA A 389 20.55 24.23 -23.21
C ALA A 389 19.79 23.85 -24.50
N THR A 390 20.51 23.29 -25.50
CA THR A 390 19.92 22.80 -26.74
C THR A 390 18.97 21.63 -26.48
N SER A 391 19.35 20.70 -25.59
CA SER A 391 18.49 19.59 -25.20
C SER A 391 17.23 20.05 -24.49
N ALA A 392 17.33 21.06 -23.61
CA ALA A 392 16.17 21.64 -22.92
C ALA A 392 15.23 22.37 -23.90
N LYS A 393 15.78 23.09 -24.88
CA LYS A 393 14.97 23.73 -25.93
C LYS A 393 14.24 22.67 -26.77
N ALA A 394 14.95 21.63 -27.22
CA ALA A 394 14.36 20.51 -27.96
C ALA A 394 13.22 19.85 -27.16
N TYR A 395 13.42 19.59 -25.88
CA TYR A 395 12.40 18.99 -25.01
C TYR A 395 11.13 19.85 -24.93
N ARG A 396 11.24 21.16 -24.69
CA ARG A 396 10.09 22.08 -24.68
C ARG A 396 9.34 22.09 -26.01
N LEU A 397 10.05 22.13 -27.14
CA LEU A 397 9.47 22.09 -28.46
C LEU A 397 8.75 20.75 -28.73
N SER A 398 9.31 19.64 -28.27
CA SER A 398 8.66 18.32 -28.34
C SER A 398 7.34 18.29 -27.58
N ILE A 399 7.29 18.83 -26.36
CA ILE A 399 6.04 18.96 -25.57
C ILE A 399 5.04 19.87 -26.30
N ALA A 400 5.48 21.05 -26.73
CA ALA A 400 4.61 22.00 -27.44
C ALA A 400 4.00 21.39 -28.71
N GLY A 401 4.83 20.69 -29.50
CA GLY A 401 4.38 20.00 -30.72
C GLY A 401 3.38 18.88 -30.42
N TRP A 402 3.61 18.09 -29.35
CA TRP A 402 2.67 17.06 -28.93
C TRP A 402 1.31 17.65 -28.55
N ARG A 403 1.30 18.68 -27.71
CA ARG A 403 0.07 19.37 -27.32
C ARG A 403 -0.67 20.03 -28.47
N ALA A 404 0.07 20.59 -29.42
CA ALA A 404 -0.53 21.12 -30.66
C ALA A 404 -1.22 20.01 -31.46
N LEU A 405 -0.58 18.84 -31.57
CA LEU A 405 -1.16 17.68 -32.23
C LEU A 405 -2.44 17.19 -31.53
N GLU A 406 -2.43 17.11 -30.22
CA GLU A 406 -3.61 16.70 -29.41
C GLU A 406 -4.80 17.67 -29.60
N ARG A 407 -4.55 18.95 -29.82
CA ARG A 407 -5.58 19.94 -30.14
C ARG A 407 -5.98 19.96 -31.62
N GLY A 408 -5.37 19.12 -32.46
CA GLY A 408 -5.59 19.13 -33.91
C GLY A 408 -4.89 20.25 -34.67
N ALA A 409 -4.01 21.03 -34.02
CA ALA A 409 -3.23 22.11 -34.66
C ALA A 409 -2.00 21.54 -35.39
N VAL A 410 -2.26 20.85 -36.53
CA VAL A 410 -1.28 20.04 -37.26
C VAL A 410 -0.07 20.87 -37.73
N ASP A 411 -0.27 22.09 -38.22
CA ASP A 411 0.82 22.94 -38.70
C ASP A 411 1.71 23.46 -37.57
N GLU A 412 1.13 23.77 -36.39
CA GLU A 412 1.87 24.15 -35.22
C GLU A 412 2.70 22.97 -34.70
N ALA A 413 2.10 21.78 -34.65
CA ALA A 413 2.77 20.54 -34.27
C ALA A 413 3.96 20.26 -35.20
N ALA A 414 3.76 20.41 -36.54
CA ALA A 414 4.80 20.18 -37.53
C ALA A 414 6.01 21.10 -37.33
N ARG A 415 5.79 22.40 -37.15
CA ARG A 415 6.88 23.35 -36.89
C ARG A 415 7.65 23.00 -35.62
N ALA A 416 6.94 22.76 -34.49
CA ALA A 416 7.57 22.52 -33.21
C ALA A 416 8.34 21.20 -33.19
N LEU A 417 7.78 20.11 -33.70
CA LEU A 417 8.44 18.79 -33.72
C LEU A 417 9.63 18.78 -34.67
N THR A 418 9.53 19.43 -35.86
CA THR A 418 10.65 19.55 -36.80
C THR A 418 11.80 20.34 -36.17
N GLU A 419 11.54 21.47 -35.51
CA GLU A 419 12.57 22.25 -34.84
C GLU A 419 13.17 21.44 -33.68
N SER A 420 12.37 20.71 -32.90
CA SER A 420 12.86 19.82 -31.86
C SER A 420 13.84 18.78 -32.38
N LEU A 421 13.49 18.10 -33.49
CA LEU A 421 14.35 17.10 -34.13
C LEU A 421 15.57 17.68 -34.80
N SER A 422 15.51 18.92 -35.29
CA SER A 422 16.71 19.60 -35.80
C SER A 422 17.76 19.86 -34.72
N LEU A 423 17.32 20.08 -33.47
CA LEU A 423 18.18 20.26 -32.31
C LEU A 423 18.65 18.93 -31.70
N ARG A 424 17.82 17.88 -31.75
CA ARG A 424 18.10 16.53 -31.27
C ARG A 424 17.54 15.46 -32.20
N PRO A 425 18.22 15.14 -33.28
CA PRO A 425 17.73 14.17 -34.28
C PRO A 425 17.49 12.76 -33.71
N GLY A 426 18.26 12.35 -32.71
CA GLY A 426 18.17 11.03 -32.06
C GLY A 426 17.17 10.92 -30.93
N ASP A 427 16.32 11.91 -30.69
CA ASP A 427 15.32 11.84 -29.61
C ASP A 427 14.13 10.96 -30.00
N LEU A 428 14.13 9.71 -29.49
CA LEU A 428 13.16 8.69 -29.88
C LEU A 428 11.72 9.02 -29.45
N VAL A 429 11.54 9.76 -28.37
CA VAL A 429 10.20 10.23 -27.94
C VAL A 429 9.66 11.26 -28.93
N THR A 430 10.50 12.21 -29.36
CA THR A 430 10.10 13.21 -30.36
C THR A 430 9.88 12.57 -31.71
N GLN A 431 10.68 11.56 -32.09
CA GLN A 431 10.46 10.80 -33.32
C GLN A 431 9.11 10.06 -33.30
N TYR A 432 8.73 9.46 -32.19
CA TYR A 432 7.40 8.86 -32.01
C TYR A 432 6.28 9.91 -32.22
N ARG A 433 6.41 11.09 -31.59
CA ARG A 433 5.45 12.20 -31.75
C ARG A 433 5.37 12.68 -33.20
N GLN A 434 6.50 12.74 -33.90
CA GLN A 434 6.55 13.05 -35.32
C GLN A 434 5.87 11.97 -36.17
N ALA A 435 6.02 10.69 -35.82
CA ALA A 435 5.29 9.61 -36.50
C ALA A 435 3.77 9.77 -36.35
N ARG A 436 3.30 10.12 -35.14
CA ARG A 436 1.88 10.40 -34.88
C ARG A 436 1.38 11.61 -35.71
N LEU A 437 2.19 12.65 -35.85
CA LEU A 437 1.88 13.76 -36.72
C LEU A 437 1.74 13.32 -38.20
N LEU A 438 2.67 12.49 -38.70
CA LEU A 438 2.63 11.96 -40.07
C LEU A 438 1.37 11.10 -40.30
N MET A 439 0.95 10.30 -39.30
CA MET A 439 -0.32 9.57 -39.36
C MET A 439 -1.52 10.53 -39.45
N ALA A 440 -1.53 11.60 -38.67
CA ALA A 440 -2.58 12.61 -38.75
C ALA A 440 -2.63 13.31 -40.15
N GLN A 441 -1.48 13.42 -40.80
CA GLN A 441 -1.31 13.95 -42.17
C GLN A 441 -1.57 12.89 -43.25
N ARG A 442 -1.95 11.65 -42.90
CA ARG A 442 -2.12 10.52 -43.85
C ARG A 442 -0.86 10.14 -44.62
N ASN A 443 0.30 10.44 -44.09
CA ASN A 443 1.60 10.03 -44.64
C ASN A 443 2.10 8.75 -43.99
N ASP A 444 1.35 7.67 -44.19
CA ASP A 444 1.54 6.39 -43.48
C ASP A 444 2.88 5.75 -43.78
N ALA A 445 3.37 5.86 -45.03
CA ALA A 445 4.68 5.29 -45.36
C ALA A 445 5.85 5.96 -44.63
N ALA A 446 5.79 7.27 -44.40
CA ALA A 446 6.80 7.98 -43.61
C ALA A 446 6.62 7.70 -42.11
N ALA A 447 5.38 7.58 -41.65
CA ALA A 447 5.08 7.21 -40.26
C ALA A 447 5.65 5.83 -39.90
N ILE A 448 5.44 4.82 -40.74
CA ILE A 448 5.97 3.46 -40.55
C ILE A 448 7.49 3.47 -40.42
N ARG A 449 8.20 4.14 -41.37
CA ARG A 449 9.68 4.22 -41.28
C ARG A 449 10.17 4.84 -39.99
N LEU A 450 9.46 5.84 -39.49
CA LEU A 450 9.85 6.53 -38.27
C LEU A 450 9.51 5.67 -37.01
N LEU A 451 8.38 4.97 -37.03
CA LEU A 451 8.02 4.00 -35.96
C LEU A 451 9.02 2.84 -35.92
N ASP A 452 9.48 2.32 -37.07
CA ASP A 452 10.53 1.31 -37.15
C ASP A 452 11.83 1.82 -36.52
N THR A 453 12.18 3.09 -36.78
CA THR A 453 13.36 3.72 -36.13
C THR A 453 13.20 3.79 -34.63
N VAL A 454 12.02 4.19 -34.13
CA VAL A 454 11.73 4.22 -32.70
C VAL A 454 11.85 2.82 -32.08
N MET A 455 11.23 1.82 -32.69
CA MET A 455 11.29 0.45 -32.21
C MET A 455 12.70 -0.13 -32.21
N SER A 456 13.54 0.22 -33.20
CA SER A 456 14.96 -0.20 -33.24
C SER A 456 15.80 0.35 -32.10
N GLY A 457 15.35 1.40 -31.42
CA GLY A 457 15.99 1.96 -30.23
C GLY A 457 15.97 1.05 -29.00
N GLY A 458 15.13 0.03 -28.98
CA GLY A 458 15.08 -1.00 -27.93
C GLY A 458 14.99 -0.41 -26.53
N ALA A 459 15.92 -0.78 -25.66
CA ALA A 459 15.94 -0.35 -24.24
C ALA A 459 16.15 1.17 -24.02
N ALA A 460 16.57 1.92 -25.06
CA ALA A 460 16.69 3.37 -24.98
C ALA A 460 15.34 4.10 -25.11
N VAL A 461 14.29 3.40 -25.55
CA VAL A 461 12.94 3.94 -25.68
C VAL A 461 12.18 3.68 -24.38
N PRO A 462 11.45 4.67 -23.82
CA PRO A 462 10.55 4.41 -22.72
C PRO A 462 9.55 3.29 -23.07
N PRO A 463 9.30 2.31 -22.19
CA PRO A 463 8.45 1.15 -22.50
C PRO A 463 7.05 1.51 -23.00
N SER A 464 6.44 2.56 -22.43
CA SER A 464 5.13 3.07 -22.89
C SER A 464 5.17 3.59 -24.34
N VAL A 465 6.25 4.29 -24.71
CA VAL A 465 6.45 4.82 -26.08
C VAL A 465 6.74 3.68 -27.05
N TYR A 466 7.57 2.71 -26.65
CA TYR A 466 7.86 1.52 -27.48
C TYR A 466 6.59 0.71 -27.78
N ALA A 467 5.80 0.41 -26.75
CA ALA A 467 4.56 -0.33 -26.91
C ALA A 467 3.53 0.42 -27.78
N ALA A 468 3.42 1.74 -27.59
CA ALA A 468 2.56 2.58 -28.40
C ALA A 468 3.02 2.62 -29.88
N ALA A 469 4.33 2.70 -30.12
CA ALA A 469 4.90 2.64 -31.48
C ALA A 469 4.59 1.30 -32.17
N CYS A 470 4.70 0.17 -31.44
CA CYS A 470 4.32 -1.15 -31.95
C CYS A 470 2.82 -1.20 -32.34
N VAL A 471 1.92 -0.67 -31.49
CA VAL A 471 0.48 -0.65 -31.79
C VAL A 471 0.16 0.22 -33.02
N ASP A 472 0.75 1.42 -33.09
CA ASP A 472 0.51 2.34 -34.18
C ASP A 472 1.06 1.78 -35.53
N ALA A 473 2.26 1.20 -35.51
CA ALA A 473 2.82 0.51 -36.68
C ALA A 473 1.97 -0.69 -37.10
N ALA A 474 1.50 -1.48 -36.14
CA ALA A 474 0.63 -2.63 -36.41
C ALA A 474 -0.68 -2.22 -37.08
N ARG A 475 -1.31 -1.13 -36.63
CA ARG A 475 -2.52 -0.58 -37.28
C ARG A 475 -2.28 -0.16 -38.72
N LEU A 476 -1.19 0.57 -38.98
CA LEU A 476 -0.84 0.98 -40.33
C LEU A 476 -0.57 -0.23 -41.26
N HIS A 477 0.13 -1.26 -40.76
CA HIS A 477 0.33 -2.48 -41.54
C HIS A 477 -0.98 -3.26 -41.76
N GLU A 478 -1.90 -3.25 -40.80
CA GLU A 478 -3.24 -3.84 -40.97
C GLU A 478 -4.04 -3.13 -42.07
N GLU A 479 -4.04 -1.79 -42.07
CA GLU A 479 -4.70 -0.96 -43.08
C GLU A 479 -4.10 -1.18 -44.49
N GLN A 480 -2.80 -1.47 -44.55
CA GLN A 480 -2.10 -1.81 -45.82
C GLN A 480 -2.24 -3.30 -46.22
N GLY A 481 -2.98 -4.10 -45.46
CA GLY A 481 -3.15 -5.54 -45.74
C GLY A 481 -1.96 -6.42 -45.30
N SER A 482 -0.92 -5.85 -44.72
CA SER A 482 0.28 -6.57 -44.24
C SER A 482 0.02 -7.27 -42.91
N ARG A 483 -0.95 -8.19 -42.91
CA ARG A 483 -1.50 -8.84 -41.71
C ARG A 483 -0.46 -9.57 -40.87
N ALA A 484 0.48 -10.27 -41.50
CA ALA A 484 1.51 -11.04 -40.76
C ALA A 484 2.37 -10.10 -39.90
N ARG A 485 2.79 -8.97 -40.47
CA ARG A 485 3.59 -7.96 -39.75
C ARG A 485 2.78 -7.29 -38.65
N ALA A 486 1.49 -6.99 -38.87
CA ALA A 486 0.61 -6.46 -37.84
C ALA A 486 0.50 -7.41 -36.63
N ILE A 487 0.32 -8.72 -36.86
CA ILE A 487 0.26 -9.73 -35.81
C ILE A 487 1.57 -9.76 -35.01
N GLU A 488 2.71 -9.79 -35.69
CA GLU A 488 4.04 -9.78 -35.05
C GLU A 488 4.20 -8.57 -34.10
N LEU A 489 3.85 -7.38 -34.57
CA LEU A 489 3.96 -6.15 -33.80
C LEU A 489 3.00 -6.12 -32.61
N TYR A 490 1.75 -6.56 -32.76
CA TYR A 490 0.83 -6.70 -31.62
C TYR A 490 1.32 -7.73 -30.61
N GLN A 491 1.92 -8.84 -31.05
CA GLN A 491 2.53 -9.84 -30.15
C GLN A 491 3.70 -9.26 -29.37
N ALA A 492 4.54 -8.44 -30.00
CA ALA A 492 5.67 -7.79 -29.35
C ALA A 492 5.24 -6.93 -28.14
N VAL A 493 4.06 -6.28 -28.20
CA VAL A 493 3.56 -5.47 -27.07
C VAL A 493 3.40 -6.29 -25.78
N SER A 494 2.99 -7.57 -25.89
CA SER A 494 2.78 -8.42 -24.72
C SER A 494 4.07 -8.76 -23.95
N THR A 495 5.23 -8.55 -24.57
CA THR A 495 6.54 -8.81 -23.97
C THR A 495 7.17 -7.55 -23.34
N VAL A 496 6.54 -6.39 -23.51
CA VAL A 496 7.08 -5.10 -23.01
C VAL A 496 6.72 -4.93 -21.52
N VAL A 497 7.69 -5.15 -20.67
CA VAL A 497 7.54 -4.82 -19.23
C VAL A 497 7.49 -3.30 -19.07
N GLY A 498 6.43 -2.79 -18.46
CA GLY A 498 6.20 -1.35 -18.29
C GLY A 498 5.38 -0.71 -19.41
N ALA A 499 4.81 -1.51 -20.32
CA ALA A 499 3.75 -1.02 -21.22
C ALA A 499 2.48 -0.70 -20.42
N GLU A 500 1.78 0.37 -20.81
CA GLU A 500 0.45 0.68 -20.26
C GLU A 500 -0.52 -0.47 -20.55
N ARG A 501 -1.31 -0.87 -19.55
CA ARG A 501 -2.31 -1.93 -19.72
C ARG A 501 -3.29 -1.62 -20.85
N ALA A 502 -3.73 -0.38 -20.96
CA ALA A 502 -4.62 0.03 -22.06
C ALA A 502 -4.03 -0.26 -23.44
N THR A 503 -2.71 -0.06 -23.62
CA THR A 503 -1.98 -0.38 -24.84
C THR A 503 -1.88 -1.89 -25.07
N THR A 504 -1.57 -2.65 -24.02
CA THR A 504 -1.51 -4.11 -24.06
C THR A 504 -2.88 -4.72 -24.39
N ASP A 505 -3.96 -4.24 -23.72
CA ASP A 505 -5.32 -4.69 -23.99
C ASP A 505 -5.78 -4.36 -25.42
N ALA A 506 -5.38 -3.19 -25.95
CA ALA A 506 -5.66 -2.84 -27.35
C ALA A 506 -4.99 -3.81 -28.34
N ALA A 507 -3.72 -4.15 -28.09
CA ALA A 507 -2.99 -5.13 -28.89
C ALA A 507 -3.63 -6.52 -28.81
N GLN A 508 -4.02 -6.99 -27.62
CA GLN A 508 -4.68 -8.28 -27.42
C GLN A 508 -6.03 -8.36 -28.14
N ARG A 509 -6.87 -7.29 -28.05
CA ARG A 509 -8.14 -7.22 -28.79
C ARG A 509 -7.92 -7.27 -30.30
N ALA A 510 -6.91 -6.59 -30.81
CA ALA A 510 -6.56 -6.63 -32.24
C ALA A 510 -6.10 -8.03 -32.67
N LEU A 511 -5.26 -8.70 -31.88
CA LEU A 511 -4.82 -10.08 -32.13
C LEU A 511 -6.01 -11.07 -32.15
N ALA A 512 -6.92 -10.96 -31.17
CA ALA A 512 -8.11 -11.82 -31.12
C ALA A 512 -8.97 -11.63 -32.38
N ARG A 513 -9.21 -10.39 -32.82
CA ARG A 513 -9.95 -10.06 -34.04
C ARG A 513 -9.26 -10.67 -35.27
N LEU A 514 -7.96 -10.47 -35.40
CA LEU A 514 -7.17 -10.96 -36.55
C LEU A 514 -7.17 -12.50 -36.58
N ASN A 515 -6.99 -13.19 -35.49
CA ASN A 515 -6.98 -14.65 -35.40
C ASN A 515 -8.35 -15.27 -35.74
N ASN A 516 -9.44 -14.67 -35.28
CA ASN A 516 -10.79 -15.14 -35.58
C ASN A 516 -11.13 -15.01 -37.04
N ALA A 517 -10.71 -13.93 -37.73
CA ALA A 517 -10.87 -13.77 -39.16
C ALA A 517 -10.06 -14.77 -39.99
N THR A 518 -9.08 -15.48 -39.43
CA THR A 518 -8.35 -16.57 -40.09
C THR A 518 -9.09 -17.89 -40.00
N ARG A 519 -9.81 -18.14 -38.85
CA ARG A 519 -10.57 -19.37 -38.63
C ARG A 519 -11.89 -19.40 -39.44
N ALA A 520 -12.38 -18.24 -39.86
CA ALA A 520 -13.63 -18.10 -40.61
C ALA A 520 -13.44 -18.14 -42.14
N ARG A 521 -12.22 -18.22 -42.64
CA ARG A 521 -11.84 -18.46 -44.04
C ARG A 521 -11.31 -19.89 -44.21
#